data_b4b50756059ab942080a1969d4e5987f
#
_entry.id   b4b50756059ab942080a1969d4e5987f
#
_cell.length_a   1.000
_cell.length_b   1.000
_cell.length_c   1.000
_cell.angle_alpha   90.00
_cell.angle_beta   90.00
_cell.angle_gamma   90.00
#
_symmetry.space_group_name_H-M   'P 1'
#
loop_
_entity.id
_entity.type
_entity.pdbx_description
1 polymer ?
#
loop_
_entity_poly.entity_id
_entity_poly.type
_entity_poly.pdbx_seq_one_letter_code
_entity_poly.pdbx_strand_id
1 'polypeptide(L)'
;MPHDARLLVGNASKDDAAVYDLGDGTGIVSTTDFFMPIVDDPVDFGRIASVNAISDVYAMGGKPMMAIAILGWPVNTVPVEAAQQVLEGARLACKDAGIPLAGGHSIDSPEPIFGLAVTGRVDLAYLKTNTGAQEGDVLFLTKPIGVGILTTAQKKGILREEHSTLARDVMVQLNSAGESFGRLDYVHAMTDVTGFGLLGHLIELCEGANLSAELDIDAVPLIDRQVITNYLEQKSFPGGTTRNFASYGHKVCELTEHQRYVLCDPQTSGGLLVSVHPEHVTQFIETAESAGIPNLRPIGRMIRTSDRRVHLS
;
A
#
# COMPACT_ATOMS: atom_id res chain seq x y z
N MET A 1 -13.47 -21.24 -14.22
CA MET A 1 -14.51 -20.46 -13.51
C MET A 1 -15.48 -19.92 -14.54
N PRO A 2 -16.78 -19.76 -14.26
CA PRO A 2 -17.67 -19.07 -15.18
C PRO A 2 -17.14 -17.65 -15.42
N HIS A 3 -17.05 -17.26 -16.68
CA HIS A 3 -16.63 -15.92 -17.09
C HIS A 3 -17.83 -15.00 -16.93
N ASP A 4 -17.76 -14.03 -16.01
CA ASP A 4 -18.72 -12.93 -15.91
C ASP A 4 -18.12 -11.70 -16.59
N ALA A 5 -18.75 -11.22 -17.66
CA ALA A 5 -18.28 -10.08 -18.44
C ALA A 5 -18.32 -8.76 -17.64
N ARG A 6 -19.06 -8.70 -16.53
CA ARG A 6 -19.12 -7.55 -15.64
C ARG A 6 -18.01 -7.54 -14.58
N LEU A 7 -17.30 -8.65 -14.38
CA LEU A 7 -16.10 -8.65 -13.54
C LEU A 7 -14.94 -8.05 -14.36
N LEU A 8 -14.73 -6.75 -14.22
CA LEU A 8 -13.73 -5.99 -14.99
C LEU A 8 -12.31 -6.25 -14.49
N VAL A 9 -12.16 -6.30 -13.16
CA VAL A 9 -10.88 -6.56 -12.48
C VAL A 9 -11.08 -7.74 -11.53
N GLY A 10 -10.17 -8.71 -11.61
CA GLY A 10 -10.17 -9.90 -10.77
C GLY A 10 -8.75 -10.42 -10.59
N ASN A 11 -8.57 -11.70 -10.24
CA ASN A 11 -7.27 -12.27 -9.85
C ASN A 11 -6.21 -12.29 -10.97
N ALA A 12 -6.58 -12.05 -12.24
CA ALA A 12 -5.68 -12.23 -13.39
C ALA A 12 -4.64 -11.11 -13.51
N SER A 13 -5.01 -9.88 -13.17
CA SER A 13 -4.20 -8.66 -13.35
C SER A 13 -3.40 -8.27 -12.10
N LYS A 14 -3.62 -8.96 -10.97
CA LYS A 14 -2.97 -8.64 -9.67
C LYS A 14 -3.15 -7.18 -9.23
N ASP A 15 -4.30 -6.61 -9.54
CA ASP A 15 -4.70 -5.30 -9.07
C ASP A 15 -5.14 -5.38 -7.59
N ASP A 16 -5.21 -4.23 -6.92
CA ASP A 16 -5.42 -4.12 -5.48
C ASP A 16 -6.82 -4.61 -5.03
N ALA A 17 -7.84 -4.48 -5.89
CA ALA A 17 -9.20 -4.90 -5.58
C ALA A 17 -9.94 -5.50 -6.78
N ALA A 18 -10.99 -6.28 -6.50
CA ALA A 18 -11.94 -6.69 -7.52
C ALA A 18 -12.88 -5.55 -7.91
N VAL A 19 -13.19 -5.42 -9.20
CA VAL A 19 -14.13 -4.41 -9.72
C VAL A 19 -15.23 -5.06 -10.53
N TYR A 20 -16.48 -4.82 -10.14
CA TYR A 20 -17.67 -5.34 -10.80
C TYR A 20 -18.51 -4.22 -11.39
N ASP A 21 -18.77 -4.26 -12.70
CA ASP A 21 -19.55 -3.26 -13.44
C ASP A 21 -21.04 -3.34 -13.07
N LEU A 22 -21.62 -2.20 -12.68
CA LEU A 22 -23.06 -2.09 -12.38
C LEU A 22 -23.90 -1.85 -13.64
N GLY A 23 -23.29 -1.57 -14.79
CA GLY A 23 -23.98 -1.28 -16.05
C GLY A 23 -24.52 0.14 -16.18
N ASP A 24 -24.16 1.03 -15.27
CA ASP A 24 -24.54 2.44 -15.24
C ASP A 24 -23.33 3.40 -15.40
N GLY A 25 -22.19 2.87 -15.84
CA GLY A 25 -20.92 3.60 -15.94
C GLY A 25 -20.11 3.63 -14.64
N THR A 26 -20.56 2.92 -13.60
CA THR A 26 -19.86 2.78 -12.33
C THR A 26 -19.62 1.33 -11.97
N GLY A 27 -18.62 1.07 -11.11
CA GLY A 27 -18.30 -0.24 -10.60
C GLY A 27 -18.28 -0.29 -9.07
N ILE A 28 -18.59 -1.46 -8.52
CA ILE A 28 -18.30 -1.79 -7.13
C ILE A 28 -16.84 -2.23 -7.05
N VAL A 29 -16.11 -1.61 -6.13
CA VAL A 29 -14.77 -2.04 -5.70
C VAL A 29 -14.93 -2.85 -4.43
N SER A 30 -14.34 -4.05 -4.38
CA SER A 30 -14.43 -4.94 -3.23
C SER A 30 -13.08 -5.53 -2.91
N THR A 31 -12.64 -5.36 -1.68
CA THR A 31 -11.38 -5.89 -1.17
C THR A 31 -11.51 -6.40 0.24
N THR A 32 -10.51 -7.16 0.70
CA THR A 32 -10.38 -7.57 2.10
C THR A 32 -8.92 -7.76 2.47
N ASP A 33 -8.50 -7.06 3.51
CA ASP A 33 -7.17 -7.20 4.12
C ASP A 33 -7.29 -7.41 5.63
N PHE A 34 -6.52 -8.36 6.15
CA PHE A 34 -6.42 -8.64 7.57
C PHE A 34 -5.07 -9.29 7.89
N PHE A 35 -4.53 -8.99 9.06
CA PHE A 35 -3.24 -9.51 9.49
C PHE A 35 -3.12 -9.57 11.02
N MET A 36 -2.04 -10.19 11.49
CA MET A 36 -1.68 -10.24 12.91
C MET A 36 -1.08 -8.91 13.37
N PRO A 37 -1.11 -8.60 14.69
CA PRO A 37 -0.54 -7.36 15.22
C PRO A 37 0.91 -7.14 14.80
N ILE A 38 1.18 -5.92 14.35
CA ILE A 38 2.53 -5.44 13.97
C ILE A 38 3.00 -4.31 14.87
N VAL A 39 2.13 -3.82 15.75
CA VAL A 39 2.36 -2.83 16.81
C VAL A 39 1.75 -3.33 18.11
N ASP A 40 2.24 -2.84 19.25
CA ASP A 40 1.80 -3.32 20.57
C ASP A 40 0.52 -2.63 21.05
N ASP A 41 0.26 -1.38 20.63
CA ASP A 41 -0.96 -0.66 20.99
C ASP A 41 -2.16 -1.18 20.20
N PRO A 42 -3.23 -1.66 20.88
CA PRO A 42 -4.38 -2.26 20.20
C PRO A 42 -5.22 -1.25 19.41
N VAL A 43 -5.27 0.02 19.82
CA VAL A 43 -5.98 1.07 19.07
C VAL A 43 -5.21 1.36 17.77
N ASP A 44 -3.89 1.51 17.85
CA ASP A 44 -3.04 1.70 16.67
C ASP A 44 -3.12 0.49 15.73
N PHE A 45 -3.11 -0.75 16.26
CA PHE A 45 -3.27 -1.95 15.43
C PHE A 45 -4.59 -1.93 14.66
N GLY A 46 -5.70 -1.66 15.34
CA GLY A 46 -7.00 -1.57 14.70
C GLY A 46 -7.09 -0.47 13.65
N ARG A 47 -6.48 0.68 13.94
CA ARG A 47 -6.43 1.82 13.02
C ARG A 47 -5.59 1.49 11.78
N ILE A 48 -4.39 0.96 11.96
CA ILE A 48 -3.47 0.59 10.87
C ILE A 48 -4.11 -0.46 9.96
N ALA A 49 -4.66 -1.53 10.53
CA ALA A 49 -5.29 -2.60 9.75
C ALA A 49 -6.47 -2.08 8.91
N SER A 50 -7.23 -1.12 9.47
CA SER A 50 -8.34 -0.50 8.76
C SER A 50 -7.87 0.43 7.64
N VAL A 51 -6.87 1.26 7.90
CA VAL A 51 -6.29 2.16 6.88
C VAL A 51 -5.70 1.36 5.72
N ASN A 52 -5.02 0.24 6.03
CA ASN A 52 -4.47 -0.67 5.02
C ASN A 52 -5.58 -1.25 4.13
N ALA A 53 -6.64 -1.81 4.71
CA ALA A 53 -7.74 -2.41 3.93
C ALA A 53 -8.53 -1.36 3.09
N ILE A 54 -8.66 -0.13 3.59
CA ILE A 54 -9.34 0.96 2.85
C ILE A 54 -8.48 1.43 1.67
N SER A 55 -7.16 1.28 1.76
CA SER A 55 -6.19 1.79 0.78
C SER A 55 -6.42 1.23 -0.62
N ASP A 56 -6.75 -0.05 -0.76
CA ASP A 56 -7.01 -0.69 -2.06
C ASP A 56 -8.11 0.03 -2.86
N VAL A 57 -9.15 0.50 -2.17
CA VAL A 57 -10.21 1.25 -2.85
C VAL A 57 -9.68 2.57 -3.42
N TYR A 58 -8.83 3.26 -2.67
CA TYR A 58 -8.19 4.48 -3.15
C TYR A 58 -7.18 4.22 -4.27
N ALA A 59 -6.43 3.11 -4.19
CA ALA A 59 -5.49 2.69 -5.23
C ALA A 59 -6.18 2.45 -6.57
N MET A 60 -7.42 1.95 -6.54
CA MET A 60 -8.27 1.78 -7.74
C MET A 60 -8.92 3.09 -8.24
N GLY A 61 -8.60 4.25 -7.64
CA GLY A 61 -9.25 5.54 -7.97
C GLY A 61 -10.68 5.66 -7.45
N GLY A 62 -11.09 4.74 -6.59
CA GLY A 62 -12.44 4.63 -6.04
C GLY A 62 -12.64 5.44 -4.75
N LYS A 63 -13.90 5.52 -4.35
CA LYS A 63 -14.34 6.08 -3.09
C LYS A 63 -14.85 4.96 -2.17
N PRO A 64 -14.28 4.74 -0.98
CA PRO A 64 -14.82 3.79 -0.03
C PRO A 64 -16.22 4.21 0.41
N MET A 65 -17.09 3.21 0.66
CA MET A 65 -18.50 3.43 1.03
C MET A 65 -18.83 2.90 2.40
N MET A 66 -18.33 1.70 2.74
CA MET A 66 -18.53 1.05 4.03
C MET A 66 -17.48 -0.02 4.26
N ALA A 67 -17.31 -0.41 5.51
CA ALA A 67 -16.44 -1.52 5.91
C ALA A 67 -17.15 -2.50 6.85
N ILE A 68 -16.71 -3.76 6.82
CA ILE A 68 -17.16 -4.86 7.71
C ILE A 68 -15.91 -5.43 8.36
N ALA A 69 -15.92 -5.54 9.71
CA ALA A 69 -14.77 -6.03 10.47
C ALA A 69 -14.64 -7.56 10.42
N ILE A 70 -13.40 -8.02 10.31
CA ILE A 70 -12.99 -9.41 10.48
C ILE A 70 -12.11 -9.48 11.72
N LEU A 71 -12.53 -10.23 12.75
CA LEU A 71 -11.82 -10.33 14.01
C LEU A 71 -11.61 -11.81 14.40
N GLY A 72 -10.38 -12.26 14.46
CA GLY A 72 -9.95 -13.47 15.15
C GLY A 72 -9.33 -13.09 16.48
N TRP A 73 -9.83 -13.67 17.61
CA TRP A 73 -9.35 -13.25 18.93
C TRP A 73 -9.10 -14.45 19.84
N PRO A 74 -7.92 -14.54 20.49
CA PRO A 74 -7.61 -15.62 21.42
C PRO A 74 -8.19 -15.31 22.81
N VAL A 75 -9.48 -15.52 22.99
CA VAL A 75 -10.26 -15.13 24.18
C VAL A 75 -9.74 -15.68 25.50
N ASN A 76 -8.93 -16.76 25.47
CA ASN A 76 -8.39 -17.40 26.67
C ASN A 76 -7.02 -16.82 27.08
N THR A 77 -6.35 -16.04 26.22
CA THR A 77 -4.97 -15.57 26.42
C THR A 77 -4.83 -14.06 26.34
N VAL A 78 -5.71 -13.37 25.61
CA VAL A 78 -5.68 -11.91 25.45
C VAL A 78 -7.00 -11.33 25.91
N PRO A 79 -6.99 -10.31 26.82
CA PRO A 79 -8.20 -9.69 27.35
C PRO A 79 -9.14 -9.16 26.24
N VAL A 80 -10.44 -9.31 26.44
CA VAL A 80 -11.46 -8.83 25.49
C VAL A 80 -11.49 -7.30 25.39
N GLU A 81 -11.00 -6.60 26.38
CA GLU A 81 -10.84 -5.15 26.42
C GLU A 81 -9.86 -4.68 25.34
N ALA A 82 -8.82 -5.47 25.06
CA ALA A 82 -7.90 -5.18 23.95
C ALA A 82 -8.60 -5.35 22.57
N ALA A 83 -9.49 -6.34 22.42
CA ALA A 83 -10.31 -6.45 21.20
C ALA A 83 -11.24 -5.25 21.02
N GLN A 84 -11.83 -4.73 22.11
CA GLN A 84 -12.63 -3.50 22.06
C GLN A 84 -11.79 -2.29 21.60
N GLN A 85 -10.56 -2.19 22.06
CA GLN A 85 -9.64 -1.13 21.64
C GLN A 85 -9.24 -1.25 20.15
N VAL A 86 -9.04 -2.47 19.64
CA VAL A 86 -8.82 -2.71 18.21
C VAL A 86 -10.02 -2.23 17.39
N LEU A 87 -11.24 -2.56 17.80
CA LEU A 87 -12.45 -2.09 17.12
C LEU A 87 -12.62 -0.56 17.21
N GLU A 88 -12.20 0.05 18.32
CA GLU A 88 -12.19 1.52 18.44
C GLU A 88 -11.20 2.15 17.45
N GLY A 89 -10.01 1.58 17.29
CA GLY A 89 -9.04 1.98 16.26
C GLY A 89 -9.62 1.92 14.85
N ALA A 90 -10.33 0.84 14.55
CA ALA A 90 -11.04 0.69 13.27
C ALA A 90 -12.14 1.74 13.08
N ARG A 91 -12.92 2.01 14.12
CA ARG A 91 -13.96 3.03 14.09
C ARG A 91 -13.39 4.43 13.81
N LEU A 92 -12.23 4.74 14.38
CA LEU A 92 -11.53 6.00 14.12
C LEU A 92 -11.06 6.10 12.66
N ALA A 93 -10.43 5.05 12.12
CA ALA A 93 -9.99 5.03 10.72
C ALA A 93 -11.18 5.16 9.74
N CYS A 94 -12.27 4.43 9.97
CA CYS A 94 -13.49 4.54 9.17
C CYS A 94 -14.10 5.94 9.25
N LYS A 95 -14.10 6.57 10.44
CA LYS A 95 -14.55 7.95 10.62
C LYS A 95 -13.70 8.93 9.81
N ASP A 96 -12.37 8.79 9.86
CA ASP A 96 -11.44 9.63 9.11
C ASP A 96 -11.63 9.47 7.58
N ALA A 97 -11.96 8.24 7.12
CA ALA A 97 -12.31 7.94 5.74
C ALA A 97 -13.74 8.37 5.35
N GLY A 98 -14.56 8.84 6.29
CA GLY A 98 -15.94 9.26 6.07
C GLY A 98 -16.91 8.11 5.76
N ILE A 99 -16.62 6.89 6.25
CA ILE A 99 -17.42 5.69 6.01
C ILE A 99 -17.90 5.03 7.33
N PRO A 100 -19.04 4.34 7.34
CA PRO A 100 -19.46 3.54 8.49
C PRO A 100 -18.66 2.24 8.59
N LEU A 101 -18.30 1.85 9.82
CA LEU A 101 -18.01 0.46 10.17
C LEU A 101 -19.35 -0.23 10.43
N ALA A 102 -19.85 -1.01 9.45
CA ALA A 102 -21.26 -1.43 9.37
C ALA A 102 -21.54 -2.79 10.04
N GLY A 103 -20.58 -3.33 10.75
CA GLY A 103 -20.70 -4.63 11.43
C GLY A 103 -19.47 -5.48 11.23
N GLY A 104 -19.63 -6.79 11.32
CA GLY A 104 -18.50 -7.71 11.14
C GLY A 104 -18.78 -9.10 11.70
N HIS A 105 -17.76 -9.92 11.72
CA HIS A 105 -17.78 -11.26 12.29
C HIS A 105 -16.55 -11.51 13.16
N SER A 106 -16.72 -12.18 14.28
CA SER A 106 -15.63 -12.55 15.17
C SER A 106 -15.59 -14.07 15.40
N ILE A 107 -14.40 -14.61 15.48
CA ILE A 107 -14.17 -16.03 15.80
C ILE A 107 -13.12 -16.16 16.90
N ASP A 108 -13.14 -17.30 17.63
CA ASP A 108 -12.01 -17.69 18.45
C ASP A 108 -10.82 -18.10 17.55
N SER A 109 -9.64 -17.64 17.87
CA SER A 109 -8.43 -17.82 17.06
C SER A 109 -7.22 -18.01 17.99
N PRO A 110 -6.19 -18.79 17.60
CA PRO A 110 -5.00 -18.96 18.43
C PRO A 110 -4.17 -17.68 18.59
N GLU A 111 -4.31 -16.74 17.66
CA GLU A 111 -3.60 -15.44 17.66
C GLU A 111 -4.56 -14.33 17.26
N PRO A 112 -4.34 -13.07 17.71
CA PRO A 112 -5.12 -11.95 17.23
C PRO A 112 -5.00 -11.76 15.71
N ILE A 113 -6.12 -11.63 15.03
CA ILE A 113 -6.21 -11.28 13.61
C ILE A 113 -7.25 -10.19 13.48
N PHE A 114 -6.93 -9.12 12.77
CA PHE A 114 -7.88 -8.05 12.51
C PHE A 114 -7.69 -7.44 11.13
N GLY A 115 -8.79 -7.03 10.54
CA GLY A 115 -8.86 -6.26 9.31
C GLY A 115 -10.29 -5.99 8.88
N LEU A 116 -10.42 -5.51 7.65
CA LEU A 116 -11.73 -5.14 7.10
C LEU A 116 -11.97 -5.82 5.74
N ALA A 117 -13.23 -6.10 5.47
CA ALA A 117 -13.73 -6.18 4.10
C ALA A 117 -14.31 -4.79 3.76
N VAL A 118 -13.81 -4.18 2.68
CA VAL A 118 -14.19 -2.82 2.29
C VAL A 118 -14.91 -2.86 0.96
N THR A 119 -16.04 -2.13 0.91
CA THR A 119 -16.78 -1.90 -0.34
C THR A 119 -16.66 -0.43 -0.71
N GLY A 120 -16.27 -0.19 -1.95
CA GLY A 120 -16.19 1.13 -2.56
C GLY A 120 -16.95 1.22 -3.87
N ARG A 121 -16.99 2.40 -4.44
CA ARG A 121 -17.53 2.69 -5.78
C ARG A 121 -16.52 3.47 -6.58
N VAL A 122 -16.39 3.16 -7.84
CA VAL A 122 -15.57 3.90 -8.80
C VAL A 122 -16.41 4.24 -10.02
N ASP A 123 -16.23 5.44 -10.57
CA ASP A 123 -16.65 5.75 -11.93
C ASP A 123 -15.67 5.03 -12.88
N LEU A 124 -16.19 4.22 -13.78
CA LEU A 124 -15.35 3.38 -14.66
C LEU A 124 -14.41 4.20 -15.56
N ALA A 125 -14.75 5.45 -15.82
CA ALA A 125 -13.87 6.38 -16.53
C ALA A 125 -12.63 6.78 -15.71
N TYR A 126 -12.67 6.61 -14.38
CA TYR A 126 -11.62 7.00 -13.44
C TYR A 126 -10.90 5.78 -12.81
N LEU A 127 -11.31 4.57 -13.20
CA LEU A 127 -10.68 3.34 -12.73
C LEU A 127 -9.19 3.32 -13.08
N LYS A 128 -8.33 3.09 -12.10
CA LYS A 128 -6.90 2.89 -12.28
C LYS A 128 -6.55 1.43 -12.02
N THR A 129 -5.65 0.91 -12.83
CA THR A 129 -5.17 -0.48 -12.76
C THR A 129 -3.67 -0.53 -13.05
N ASN A 130 -3.04 -1.64 -12.71
CA ASN A 130 -1.62 -1.89 -13.02
C ASN A 130 -1.32 -1.92 -14.52
N THR A 131 -2.33 -2.11 -15.36
CA THR A 131 -2.15 -2.23 -16.83
C THR A 131 -2.11 -0.89 -17.56
N GLY A 132 -2.43 0.21 -16.86
CA GLY A 132 -2.62 1.53 -17.47
C GLY A 132 -1.33 2.32 -17.76
N ALA A 133 -0.20 1.98 -17.11
CA ALA A 133 1.05 2.73 -17.23
C ALA A 133 1.57 2.78 -18.68
N GLN A 134 2.19 3.90 -19.05
CA GLN A 134 2.68 4.16 -20.40
C GLN A 134 4.20 4.44 -20.42
N GLU A 135 4.85 4.16 -21.58
CA GLU A 135 6.27 4.48 -21.78
C GLU A 135 6.49 5.99 -21.64
N GLY A 136 7.43 6.38 -20.79
CA GLY A 136 7.75 7.79 -20.51
C GLY A 136 7.06 8.34 -19.26
N ASP A 137 6.08 7.63 -18.67
CA ASP A 137 5.45 8.07 -17.44
C ASP A 137 6.46 8.26 -16.33
N VAL A 138 6.24 9.28 -15.52
CA VAL A 138 7.02 9.60 -14.33
C VAL A 138 6.39 8.95 -13.11
N LEU A 139 7.21 8.30 -12.28
CA LEU A 139 6.78 7.56 -11.12
C LEU A 139 6.88 8.39 -9.84
N PHE A 140 5.87 8.31 -8.99
CA PHE A 140 5.80 8.96 -7.69
C PHE A 140 5.42 7.96 -6.60
N LEU A 141 5.89 8.21 -5.37
CA LEU A 141 5.51 7.45 -4.18
C LEU A 141 5.03 8.41 -3.09
N THR A 142 3.78 8.26 -2.65
CA THR A 142 3.10 9.26 -1.80
C THR A 142 3.43 9.17 -0.32
N LYS A 143 3.93 8.03 0.16
CA LYS A 143 4.43 7.86 1.54
C LYS A 143 5.84 7.30 1.53
N PRO A 144 6.66 7.61 2.54
CA PRO A 144 7.99 7.02 2.66
C PRO A 144 7.93 5.55 3.01
N ILE A 145 8.98 4.79 2.64
CA ILE A 145 9.16 3.38 3.00
C ILE A 145 10.13 3.21 4.18
N GLY A 146 10.16 1.99 4.76
CA GLY A 146 10.99 1.63 5.91
C GLY A 146 10.18 1.10 7.11
N VAL A 147 8.87 0.89 6.92
CA VAL A 147 7.95 0.38 7.96
C VAL A 147 8.40 -0.98 8.49
N GLY A 148 8.73 -1.93 7.60
CA GLY A 148 9.14 -3.28 8.00
C GLY A 148 10.46 -3.28 8.79
N ILE A 149 11.39 -2.39 8.45
CA ILE A 149 12.67 -2.22 9.15
C ILE A 149 12.43 -1.73 10.59
N LEU A 150 11.58 -0.71 10.76
CA LEU A 150 11.29 -0.12 12.07
C LEU A 150 10.44 -1.04 12.96
N THR A 151 9.41 -1.69 12.42
CA THR A 151 8.59 -2.64 13.16
C THR A 151 9.38 -3.89 13.55
N THR A 152 10.37 -4.30 12.74
CA THR A 152 11.32 -5.34 13.11
C THR A 152 12.24 -4.89 14.25
N ALA A 153 12.69 -3.63 14.25
CA ALA A 153 13.48 -3.07 15.34
C ALA A 153 12.68 -3.04 16.65
N GLN A 154 11.42 -2.69 16.60
CA GLN A 154 10.50 -2.75 17.74
C GLN A 154 10.37 -4.19 18.26
N LYS A 155 10.07 -5.16 17.39
CA LYS A 155 9.96 -6.57 17.76
C LYS A 155 11.25 -7.15 18.37
N LYS A 156 12.42 -6.65 17.96
CA LYS A 156 13.72 -7.01 18.51
C LYS A 156 14.08 -6.30 19.81
N GLY A 157 13.28 -5.34 20.25
CA GLY A 157 13.54 -4.51 21.44
C GLY A 157 14.75 -3.57 21.28
N ILE A 158 15.11 -3.19 20.05
CA ILE A 158 16.23 -2.30 19.76
C ILE A 158 15.77 -0.93 19.23
N LEU A 159 14.45 -0.76 19.01
CA LEU A 159 13.88 0.53 18.60
C LEU A 159 14.02 1.54 19.75
N ARG A 160 14.64 2.68 19.46
CA ARG A 160 14.75 3.78 20.44
C ARG A 160 13.41 4.44 20.66
N GLU A 161 13.18 4.98 21.85
CA GLU A 161 11.92 5.64 22.19
C GLU A 161 11.60 6.82 21.29
N GLU A 162 12.60 7.61 20.92
CA GLU A 162 12.48 8.74 19.99
C GLU A 162 12.03 8.36 18.57
N HIS A 163 12.13 7.06 18.22
CA HIS A 163 11.70 6.53 16.91
C HIS A 163 10.39 5.75 16.99
N SER A 164 9.80 5.59 18.18
CA SER A 164 8.68 4.67 18.44
C SER A 164 7.42 4.98 17.62
N THR A 165 7.21 6.24 17.23
CA THR A 165 6.02 6.65 16.46
C THR A 165 6.26 6.74 14.95
N LEU A 166 7.52 6.70 14.48
CA LEU A 166 7.84 6.98 13.07
C LEU A 166 7.10 6.07 12.09
N ALA A 167 7.11 4.77 12.31
CA ALA A 167 6.40 3.82 11.44
C ALA A 167 4.87 3.96 11.63
N ARG A 168 4.40 4.08 12.87
CA ARG A 168 2.99 4.25 13.19
C ARG A 168 2.40 5.47 12.50
N ASP A 169 3.09 6.62 12.54
CA ASP A 169 2.63 7.88 11.98
C ASP A 169 2.47 7.81 10.44
N VAL A 170 3.25 6.98 9.76
CA VAL A 170 3.07 6.68 8.32
C VAL A 170 1.89 5.74 8.11
N MET A 171 1.80 4.65 8.88
CA MET A 171 0.80 3.59 8.69
C MET A 171 -0.64 4.05 8.97
N VAL A 172 -0.86 5.03 9.85
CA VAL A 172 -2.21 5.54 10.16
C VAL A 172 -2.73 6.58 9.17
N GLN A 173 -1.93 6.98 8.17
CA GLN A 173 -2.35 7.95 7.15
C GLN A 173 -3.16 7.25 6.06
N LEU A 174 -4.34 7.80 5.75
CA LEU A 174 -5.16 7.33 4.63
C LEU A 174 -4.54 7.72 3.29
N ASN A 175 -4.69 6.86 2.29
CA ASN A 175 -4.36 7.13 0.90
C ASN A 175 -5.50 7.85 0.15
N SER A 176 -6.27 8.71 0.83
CA SER A 176 -7.49 9.35 0.32
C SER A 176 -7.27 10.22 -0.93
N ALA A 177 -6.05 10.70 -1.16
CA ALA A 177 -5.68 11.41 -2.39
C ALA A 177 -5.91 10.54 -3.65
N GLY A 178 -5.91 9.21 -3.52
CA GLY A 178 -6.15 8.28 -4.64
C GLY A 178 -7.50 8.49 -5.31
N GLU A 179 -8.57 8.85 -4.57
CA GLU A 179 -9.86 9.22 -5.18
C GLU A 179 -9.72 10.43 -6.12
N SER A 180 -8.93 11.44 -5.73
CA SER A 180 -8.68 12.62 -6.55
C SER A 180 -7.78 12.31 -7.73
N PHE A 181 -6.71 11.53 -7.49
CA PHE A 181 -5.76 11.12 -8.53
C PHE A 181 -6.44 10.25 -9.61
N GLY A 182 -7.38 9.40 -9.21
CA GLY A 182 -8.18 8.60 -10.14
C GLY A 182 -8.87 9.46 -11.21
N ARG A 183 -9.32 10.66 -10.87
CA ARG A 183 -10.02 11.57 -11.77
C ARG A 183 -9.13 12.33 -12.75
N LEU A 184 -7.82 12.18 -12.65
CA LEU A 184 -6.85 12.85 -13.51
C LEU A 184 -6.55 11.94 -14.71
N ASP A 185 -6.86 12.41 -15.90
CA ASP A 185 -6.68 11.67 -17.17
C ASP A 185 -5.20 11.36 -17.42
N TYR A 186 -4.31 12.20 -16.91
CA TYR A 186 -2.86 12.06 -17.02
C TYR A 186 -2.22 11.19 -15.92
N VAL A 187 -2.99 10.69 -14.98
CA VAL A 187 -2.61 9.57 -14.09
C VAL A 187 -3.03 8.28 -14.78
N HIS A 188 -2.05 7.51 -15.24
CA HIS A 188 -2.31 6.34 -16.07
C HIS A 188 -2.45 5.05 -15.28
N ALA A 189 -1.69 4.90 -14.19
CA ALA A 189 -1.77 3.75 -13.31
C ALA A 189 -1.51 4.14 -11.85
N MET A 190 -2.03 3.35 -10.94
CA MET A 190 -1.86 3.54 -9.50
C MET A 190 -2.03 2.20 -8.78
N THR A 191 -1.21 1.97 -7.76
CA THR A 191 -1.31 0.85 -6.82
C THR A 191 -0.78 1.30 -5.47
N ASP A 192 -1.14 0.66 -4.37
CA ASP A 192 -0.50 0.93 -3.10
C ASP A 192 0.68 -0.01 -2.82
N VAL A 193 1.64 0.46 -2.04
CA VAL A 193 2.86 -0.30 -1.75
C VAL A 193 2.71 -1.00 -0.41
N THR A 194 2.54 -2.32 -0.43
CA THR A 194 2.32 -3.14 0.76
C THR A 194 3.34 -4.27 0.92
N GLY A 195 2.91 -5.47 1.17
CA GLY A 195 3.74 -6.61 1.62
C GLY A 195 4.86 -7.05 0.68
N PHE A 196 4.75 -6.78 -0.61
CA PHE A 196 5.81 -7.10 -1.58
C PHE A 196 6.92 -6.05 -1.68
N GLY A 197 6.79 -4.93 -0.94
CA GLY A 197 7.72 -3.80 -0.97
C GLY A 197 7.66 -3.01 -2.28
N LEU A 198 8.40 -1.91 -2.35
CA LEU A 198 8.36 -1.02 -3.52
C LEU A 198 8.70 -1.76 -4.82
N LEU A 199 9.73 -2.61 -4.82
CA LEU A 199 10.11 -3.35 -6.03
C LEU A 199 9.04 -4.34 -6.48
N GLY A 200 8.37 -5.03 -5.55
CA GLY A 200 7.33 -5.99 -5.91
C GLY A 200 6.18 -5.31 -6.65
N HIS A 201 5.63 -4.23 -6.10
CA HIS A 201 4.52 -3.49 -6.70
C HIS A 201 4.94 -2.76 -7.99
N LEU A 202 6.17 -2.22 -8.06
CA LEU A 202 6.68 -1.65 -9.31
C LEU A 202 6.82 -2.71 -10.42
N ILE A 203 7.23 -3.94 -10.07
CA ILE A 203 7.31 -5.06 -11.02
C ILE A 203 5.90 -5.45 -11.50
N GLU A 204 4.90 -5.48 -10.62
CA GLU A 204 3.51 -5.77 -11.00
C GLU A 204 2.97 -4.73 -11.98
N LEU A 205 3.24 -3.45 -11.73
CA LEU A 205 2.90 -2.36 -12.65
C LEU A 205 3.64 -2.49 -13.99
N CYS A 206 4.95 -2.82 -13.97
CA CYS A 206 5.71 -3.08 -15.20
C CYS A 206 5.16 -4.28 -16.00
N GLU A 207 4.80 -5.36 -15.31
CA GLU A 207 4.24 -6.57 -15.96
C GLU A 207 2.85 -6.31 -16.53
N GLY A 208 1.99 -5.61 -15.78
CA GLY A 208 0.65 -5.23 -16.21
C GLY A 208 0.66 -4.41 -17.50
N ALA A 209 1.56 -3.44 -17.59
CA ALA A 209 1.73 -2.55 -18.75
C ALA A 209 2.65 -3.13 -19.85
N ASN A 210 3.29 -4.27 -19.62
CA ASN A 210 4.36 -4.83 -20.46
C ASN A 210 5.51 -3.84 -20.73
N LEU A 211 5.94 -3.14 -19.68
CA LEU A 211 7.02 -2.16 -19.68
C LEU A 211 8.14 -2.58 -18.70
N SER A 212 9.16 -1.75 -18.61
CA SER A 212 10.17 -1.74 -17.55
C SER A 212 10.17 -0.38 -16.86
N ALA A 213 10.90 -0.26 -15.76
CA ALA A 213 11.07 1.00 -15.03
C ALA A 213 12.53 1.28 -14.74
N GLU A 214 12.89 2.55 -14.70
CA GLU A 214 14.14 3.07 -14.17
C GLU A 214 13.82 3.82 -12.87
N LEU A 215 14.41 3.38 -11.76
CA LEU A 215 14.15 3.89 -10.41
C LEU A 215 15.39 4.62 -9.90
N ASP A 216 15.24 5.87 -9.50
CA ASP A 216 16.25 6.63 -8.78
C ASP A 216 16.16 6.32 -7.28
N ILE A 217 17.09 5.51 -6.79
CA ILE A 217 17.07 5.07 -5.38
C ILE A 217 17.26 6.22 -4.39
N ASP A 218 18.01 7.26 -4.78
CA ASP A 218 18.25 8.40 -3.92
C ASP A 218 17.03 9.31 -3.80
N ALA A 219 16.14 9.26 -4.79
CA ALA A 219 14.86 9.95 -4.79
C ALA A 219 13.75 9.18 -4.04
N VAL A 220 13.90 7.88 -3.78
CA VAL A 220 12.91 7.11 -3.02
C VAL A 220 12.78 7.68 -1.60
N PRO A 221 11.57 8.10 -1.18
CA PRO A 221 11.37 8.66 0.16
C PRO A 221 11.49 7.57 1.22
N LEU A 222 12.34 7.81 2.22
CA LEU A 222 12.47 6.98 3.41
C LEU A 222 11.89 7.72 4.61
N ILE A 223 11.32 6.99 5.57
CA ILE A 223 10.76 7.56 6.81
C ILE A 223 11.79 8.50 7.49
N ASP A 224 13.02 8.04 7.64
CA ASP A 224 14.20 8.84 7.98
C ASP A 224 15.41 8.05 7.48
N ARG A 225 16.15 8.62 6.54
CA ARG A 225 17.26 7.92 5.87
C ARG A 225 18.35 7.49 6.86
N GLN A 226 18.70 8.33 7.82
CA GLN A 226 19.73 8.01 8.80
C GLN A 226 19.25 6.95 9.78
N VAL A 227 18.03 7.05 10.25
CA VAL A 227 17.40 6.09 11.18
C VAL A 227 17.31 4.71 10.52
N ILE A 228 16.80 4.65 9.28
CA ILE A 228 16.70 3.39 8.52
C ILE A 228 18.08 2.75 8.32
N THR A 229 19.08 3.53 7.91
CA THR A 229 20.47 3.02 7.74
C THR A 229 21.01 2.45 9.05
N ASN A 230 20.85 3.17 10.16
CA ASN A 230 21.33 2.73 11.47
C ASN A 230 20.70 1.39 11.93
N TYR A 231 19.41 1.18 11.64
CA TYR A 231 18.75 -0.10 11.97
C TYR A 231 19.13 -1.22 11.01
N LEU A 232 19.37 -0.93 9.74
CA LEU A 232 19.89 -1.93 8.79
C LEU A 232 21.29 -2.41 9.16
N GLU A 233 22.19 -1.54 9.64
CA GLU A 233 23.50 -1.92 10.17
C GLU A 233 23.39 -2.89 11.36
N GLN A 234 22.31 -2.76 12.14
CA GLN A 234 21.96 -3.69 13.24
C GLN A 234 21.18 -4.92 12.72
N LYS A 235 21.12 -5.12 11.40
CA LYS A 235 20.40 -6.23 10.74
C LYS A 235 18.91 -6.27 11.06
N SER A 236 18.30 -5.10 11.26
CA SER A 236 16.87 -4.98 11.49
C SER A 236 16.14 -4.94 10.15
N PHE A 237 15.73 -6.07 9.66
CA PHE A 237 14.83 -6.23 8.51
C PHE A 237 14.00 -7.51 8.71
N PRO A 238 12.74 -7.51 8.23
CA PRO A 238 11.87 -8.67 8.38
C PRO A 238 12.27 -9.80 7.44
N GLY A 239 11.95 -11.04 7.80
CA GLY A 239 12.14 -12.19 6.92
C GLY A 239 11.37 -12.08 5.59
N GLY A 240 10.34 -11.24 5.55
CA GLY A 240 9.59 -10.87 4.34
C GLY A 240 10.50 -10.29 3.25
N THR A 241 11.42 -9.41 3.61
CA THR A 241 12.38 -8.78 2.68
C THR A 241 13.18 -9.82 1.89
N THR A 242 13.68 -10.85 2.57
CA THR A 242 14.43 -11.92 1.91
C THR A 242 13.53 -12.77 1.01
N ARG A 243 12.32 -13.10 1.47
CA ARG A 243 11.34 -13.86 0.66
C ARG A 243 10.90 -13.07 -0.58
N ASN A 244 10.66 -11.78 -0.44
CA ASN A 244 10.34 -10.87 -1.53
C ASN A 244 11.43 -10.90 -2.60
N PHE A 245 12.68 -10.66 -2.23
CA PHE A 245 13.78 -10.70 -3.19
C PHE A 245 13.96 -12.08 -3.82
N ALA A 246 13.84 -13.16 -3.06
CA ALA A 246 13.91 -14.52 -3.60
C ALA A 246 12.82 -14.80 -4.65
N SER A 247 11.64 -14.20 -4.47
CA SER A 247 10.49 -14.36 -5.39
C SER A 247 10.68 -13.65 -6.72
N TYR A 248 11.13 -12.39 -6.72
CA TYR A 248 11.15 -11.54 -7.92
C TYR A 248 12.49 -10.89 -8.24
N GLY A 249 13.54 -11.09 -7.45
CA GLY A 249 14.85 -10.46 -7.66
C GLY A 249 15.48 -10.78 -9.01
N HIS A 250 15.11 -11.91 -9.62
CA HIS A 250 15.55 -12.25 -10.98
C HIS A 250 15.01 -11.31 -12.06
N LYS A 251 14.02 -10.46 -11.75
CA LYS A 251 13.43 -9.46 -12.64
C LYS A 251 14.04 -8.07 -12.48
N VAL A 252 14.98 -7.90 -11.55
CA VAL A 252 15.61 -6.61 -11.20
C VAL A 252 17.09 -6.65 -11.61
N CYS A 253 17.69 -5.48 -11.87
CA CYS A 253 19.13 -5.36 -12.05
C CYS A 253 19.89 -5.79 -10.78
N GLU A 254 21.20 -5.87 -10.84
CA GLU A 254 22.02 -6.17 -9.65
C GLU A 254 21.83 -5.07 -8.59
N LEU A 255 21.58 -5.51 -7.35
CA LEU A 255 21.37 -4.64 -6.19
C LEU A 255 22.46 -4.89 -5.16
N THR A 256 22.93 -3.84 -4.51
CA THR A 256 23.67 -3.96 -3.26
C THR A 256 22.79 -4.55 -2.15
N GLU A 257 23.39 -5.04 -1.10
CA GLU A 257 22.63 -5.59 0.04
C GLU A 257 21.73 -4.52 0.70
N HIS A 258 22.23 -3.30 0.85
CA HIS A 258 21.47 -2.18 1.38
C HIS A 258 20.26 -1.82 0.49
N GLN A 259 20.46 -1.69 -0.81
CA GLN A 259 19.38 -1.42 -1.77
C GLN A 259 18.29 -2.48 -1.71
N ARG A 260 18.69 -3.76 -1.66
CA ARG A 260 17.77 -4.88 -1.53
C ARG A 260 16.94 -4.81 -0.25
N TYR A 261 17.58 -4.51 0.90
CA TYR A 261 16.87 -4.43 2.17
C TYR A 261 15.88 -3.27 2.21
N VAL A 262 16.19 -2.14 1.60
CA VAL A 262 15.30 -0.98 1.54
C VAL A 262 14.15 -1.20 0.56
N LEU A 263 14.46 -1.60 -0.67
CA LEU A 263 13.46 -1.65 -1.76
C LEU A 263 12.54 -2.88 -1.70
N CYS A 264 12.98 -3.97 -1.05
CA CYS A 264 12.15 -5.16 -0.82
C CYS A 264 11.50 -5.18 0.57
N ASP A 265 11.67 -4.10 1.39
CA ASP A 265 11.09 -4.01 2.72
C ASP A 265 9.56 -4.07 2.66
N PRO A 266 8.91 -5.08 3.26
CA PRO A 266 7.45 -5.12 3.31
C PRO A 266 6.90 -3.86 3.98
N GLN A 267 5.95 -3.22 3.34
CA GLN A 267 5.22 -2.10 3.93
C GLN A 267 3.87 -2.58 4.46
N THR A 268 3.38 -1.96 5.49
CA THR A 268 1.99 -2.04 5.93
C THR A 268 1.40 -0.64 5.78
N SER A 269 0.26 -0.55 5.13
CA SER A 269 -0.39 0.74 4.85
C SER A 269 0.58 1.75 4.20
N GLY A 270 1.33 1.31 3.21
CA GLY A 270 2.27 2.15 2.48
C GLY A 270 1.56 3.17 1.58
N GLY A 271 2.36 3.94 0.84
CA GLY A 271 1.86 4.98 -0.05
C GLY A 271 1.43 4.46 -1.41
N LEU A 272 0.76 5.31 -2.17
CA LEU A 272 0.43 5.04 -3.57
C LEU A 272 1.67 5.20 -4.44
N LEU A 273 1.93 4.21 -5.28
CA LEU A 273 2.84 4.28 -6.42
C LEU A 273 2.02 4.74 -7.63
N VAL A 274 2.35 5.91 -8.17
CA VAL A 274 1.54 6.59 -9.19
C VAL A 274 2.36 6.80 -10.44
N SER A 275 1.79 6.46 -11.60
CA SER A 275 2.36 6.64 -12.94
C SER A 275 1.66 7.81 -13.63
N VAL A 276 2.43 8.85 -13.98
CA VAL A 276 1.92 10.16 -14.42
C VAL A 276 2.55 10.55 -15.75
N HIS A 277 1.73 11.04 -16.69
CA HIS A 277 2.19 11.55 -17.98
C HIS A 277 3.26 12.65 -17.78
N PRO A 278 4.40 12.62 -18.48
CA PRO A 278 5.54 13.51 -18.22
C PRO A 278 5.22 15.00 -18.40
N GLU A 279 4.28 15.37 -19.27
CA GLU A 279 3.90 16.77 -19.49
C GLU A 279 3.07 17.35 -18.32
N HIS A 280 2.51 16.51 -17.44
CA HIS A 280 1.63 16.91 -16.33
C HIS A 280 2.28 16.77 -14.94
N VAL A 281 3.59 16.53 -14.87
CA VAL A 281 4.35 16.35 -13.62
C VAL A 281 4.15 17.52 -12.65
N THR A 282 4.28 18.76 -13.14
CA THR A 282 4.09 19.96 -12.30
C THR A 282 2.67 20.04 -11.74
N GLN A 283 1.67 19.84 -12.60
CA GLN A 283 0.26 19.87 -12.20
C GLN A 283 -0.07 18.76 -11.20
N PHE A 284 0.51 17.57 -11.37
CA PHE A 284 0.34 16.46 -10.43
C PHE A 284 0.92 16.79 -9.04
N ILE A 285 2.12 17.37 -8.99
CA ILE A 285 2.75 17.80 -7.73
C ILE A 285 1.87 18.84 -7.00
N GLU A 286 1.36 19.85 -7.72
CA GLU A 286 0.43 20.85 -7.16
C GLU A 286 -0.87 20.20 -6.62
N THR A 287 -1.40 19.22 -7.36
CA THR A 287 -2.58 18.46 -6.91
C THR A 287 -2.29 17.63 -5.66
N ALA A 288 -1.14 16.97 -5.61
CA ALA A 288 -0.70 16.19 -4.45
C ALA A 288 -0.48 17.08 -3.22
N GLU A 289 0.14 18.25 -3.39
CA GLU A 289 0.32 19.23 -2.32
C GLU A 289 -1.02 19.72 -1.77
N SER A 290 -1.97 20.02 -2.67
CA SER A 290 -3.34 20.41 -2.31
C SER A 290 -4.10 19.29 -1.58
N ALA A 291 -3.75 18.04 -1.84
CA ALA A 291 -4.28 16.85 -1.16
C ALA A 291 -3.54 16.51 0.16
N GLY A 292 -2.61 17.35 0.60
CA GLY A 292 -1.87 17.18 1.86
C GLY A 292 -0.62 16.31 1.75
N ILE A 293 -0.08 16.10 0.54
CA ILE A 293 1.16 15.37 0.29
C ILE A 293 2.25 16.38 -0.14
N PRO A 294 2.92 17.03 0.80
CA PRO A 294 3.93 18.04 0.49
C PRO A 294 5.24 17.41 0.00
N ASN A 295 6.00 18.17 -0.78
CA ASN A 295 7.34 17.82 -1.23
C ASN A 295 7.42 16.51 -2.06
N LEU A 296 6.34 16.13 -2.73
CA LEU A 296 6.32 14.97 -3.61
C LEU A 296 7.35 15.15 -4.74
N ARG A 297 8.14 14.12 -5.02
CA ARG A 297 9.20 14.14 -6.04
C ARG A 297 9.11 12.91 -6.92
N PRO A 298 9.50 13.01 -8.20
CA PRO A 298 9.71 11.83 -9.03
C PRO A 298 10.71 10.87 -8.38
N ILE A 299 10.39 9.58 -8.43
CA ILE A 299 11.28 8.51 -7.98
C ILE A 299 11.81 7.65 -9.14
N GLY A 300 11.39 7.92 -10.36
CA GLY A 300 11.78 7.16 -11.54
C GLY A 300 10.84 7.40 -12.70
N ARG A 301 10.94 6.53 -13.70
CA ARG A 301 10.10 6.59 -14.90
C ARG A 301 9.83 5.22 -15.49
N MET A 302 8.73 5.09 -16.21
CA MET A 302 8.44 3.92 -17.04
C MET A 302 9.23 4.01 -18.34
N ILE A 303 9.85 2.90 -18.72
CA ILE A 303 10.67 2.80 -19.95
C ILE A 303 10.19 1.62 -20.80
N ARG A 304 10.62 1.58 -22.04
CA ARG A 304 10.39 0.43 -22.92
C ARG A 304 10.85 -0.86 -22.26
N THR A 305 10.09 -1.94 -22.51
CA THR A 305 10.42 -3.26 -21.97
C THR A 305 11.86 -3.69 -22.31
N SER A 306 12.56 -4.21 -21.32
CA SER A 306 13.95 -4.66 -21.43
C SER A 306 14.11 -6.05 -20.79
N ASP A 307 15.36 -6.53 -20.69
CA ASP A 307 15.72 -7.82 -20.09
C ASP A 307 15.38 -7.91 -18.60
N ARG A 308 15.33 -6.78 -17.92
CA ARG A 308 14.87 -6.65 -16.51
C ARG A 308 13.68 -5.72 -16.42
N ARG A 309 12.80 -5.99 -15.47
CA ARG A 309 11.63 -5.13 -15.25
C ARG A 309 11.98 -3.84 -14.54
N VAL A 310 12.98 -3.87 -13.65
CA VAL A 310 13.41 -2.66 -12.91
C VAL A 310 14.93 -2.50 -13.00
N HIS A 311 15.35 -1.31 -13.37
CA HIS A 311 16.73 -0.83 -13.37
C HIS A 311 16.87 0.26 -12.30
N LEU A 312 18.08 0.43 -11.74
CA LEU A 312 18.42 1.55 -10.87
C LEU A 312 19.31 2.55 -11.61
N SER A 313 19.09 3.84 -11.38
CA SER A 313 19.90 4.95 -11.86
C SER A 313 20.58 5.66 -10.69
#